data_5c989abccecc42fe7238e092583f1096
#
_entry.id   5c989abccecc42fe7238e092583f1096
#
_cell.length_a   1.000
_cell.length_b   1.000
_cell.length_c   1.000
_cell.angle_alpha   90.00
_cell.angle_beta   90.00
_cell.angle_gamma   90.00
#
_symmetry.space_group_name_H-M   'P 1'
#
loop_
_entity.id
_entity.type
_entity.pdbx_description
1 polymer ?
#
loop_
_entity_poly.entity_id
_entity_poly.type
_entity_poly.pdbx_seq_one_letter_code
_entity_poly.pdbx_strand_id
1 'polypeptide(L)'
;MLVRVDKYDEQAVSICPNGTQGEIVELGGLVIVLPAVPPPEEVEGHDRPNDMQLWERRAMPEELSRIRSMDEWGEMPREFREKFRPYIEEEFRRRREGFWFFNDGVPTYITGRHYMMLQWTKMDIGYPSYLSFQREIFLHMAACEADPRCMGQLYTKCRRSGYTNICSSVLVDEATQIKDKLLGIQSKTGKDAQENIFMKKVVQMFRHY
;
A
#
# COMPACT_ATOMS: atom_id res chain seq x y z
N MET A 1 -8.69 1.45 23.26
CA MET A 1 -7.87 1.40 24.50
C MET A 1 -6.44 1.70 24.07
N LEU A 2 -5.89 2.86 24.44
CA LEU A 2 -4.50 3.19 24.12
C LEU A 2 -3.59 2.27 24.92
N VAL A 3 -2.89 1.38 24.26
CA VAL A 3 -1.89 0.53 24.87
C VAL A 3 -0.55 1.24 24.75
N ARG A 4 0.09 1.51 25.89
CA ARG A 4 1.42 2.12 25.90
C ARG A 4 2.47 1.10 25.48
N VAL A 5 3.34 1.48 24.52
CA VAL A 5 4.43 0.63 23.99
C VAL A 5 5.42 0.23 25.08
N ASP A 6 5.54 1.02 26.12
CA ASP A 6 6.36 0.79 27.33
C ASP A 6 5.99 -0.50 28.09
N LYS A 7 4.86 -1.15 27.76
CA LYS A 7 4.43 -2.44 28.32
C LYS A 7 4.75 -3.65 27.47
N TYR A 8 5.20 -3.43 26.24
CA TYR A 8 5.56 -4.49 25.31
C TYR A 8 7.09 -4.59 25.27
N ASP A 9 7.54 -5.82 25.43
CA ASP A 9 8.95 -6.17 25.32
C ASP A 9 9.63 -5.50 24.12
N GLU A 10 10.95 -5.48 24.11
CA GLU A 10 11.83 -4.97 23.04
C GLU A 10 11.49 -5.49 21.61
N GLN A 11 10.45 -6.32 21.50
CA GLN A 11 10.00 -6.94 20.24
C GLN A 11 8.84 -6.19 19.54
N ALA A 12 8.24 -5.19 20.19
CA ALA A 12 7.16 -4.41 19.57
C ALA A 12 7.72 -3.45 18.51
N VAL A 13 7.16 -3.50 17.30
CA VAL A 13 7.57 -2.65 16.18
C VAL A 13 6.45 -1.69 15.83
N SER A 14 6.72 -0.39 15.92
CA SER A 14 5.77 0.64 15.51
C SER A 14 5.90 0.93 14.02
N ILE A 15 4.78 0.86 13.32
CA ILE A 15 4.66 1.30 11.92
C ILE A 15 3.89 2.62 11.80
N CYS A 16 3.90 3.43 12.86
CA CYS A 16 3.19 4.69 12.96
C CYS A 16 4.04 5.83 12.39
N PRO A 17 3.75 6.37 11.21
CA PRO A 17 4.56 7.43 10.59
C PRO A 17 4.61 8.72 11.43
N ASN A 18 3.56 9.00 12.18
CA ASN A 18 3.41 10.22 12.98
C ASN A 18 3.58 10.01 14.49
N GLY A 19 4.07 8.84 14.92
CA GLY A 19 4.29 8.53 16.33
C GLY A 19 3.04 8.35 17.19
N THR A 20 1.84 8.53 16.63
CA THR A 20 0.57 8.25 17.31
C THR A 20 0.30 6.76 17.31
N GLN A 21 0.23 6.19 18.50
CA GLN A 21 0.06 4.75 18.70
C GLN A 21 -1.43 4.39 18.80
N GLY A 22 -1.82 3.31 18.14
CA GLY A 22 -3.18 2.79 18.14
C GLY A 22 -3.26 1.33 18.57
N GLU A 23 -3.88 0.53 17.73
CA GLU A 23 -4.05 -0.89 17.97
C GLU A 23 -2.75 -1.68 17.88
N ILE A 24 -2.71 -2.80 18.59
CA ILE A 24 -1.62 -3.76 18.51
C ILE A 24 -2.13 -5.00 17.80
N VAL A 25 -1.33 -5.48 16.86
CA VAL A 25 -1.59 -6.71 16.11
C VAL A 25 -0.42 -7.65 16.28
N GLU A 26 -0.68 -8.89 16.62
CA GLU A 26 0.33 -9.95 16.63
C GLU A 26 0.29 -10.71 15.31
N LEU A 27 1.42 -10.72 14.61
CA LEU A 27 1.58 -11.39 13.33
C LEU A 27 2.93 -12.09 13.22
N GLY A 28 2.89 -13.41 13.00
CA GLY A 28 4.11 -14.19 12.76
C GLY A 28 5.17 -14.09 13.87
N GLY A 29 4.75 -13.88 15.10
CA GLY A 29 5.65 -13.68 16.25
C GLY A 29 6.16 -12.24 16.41
N LEU A 30 5.68 -11.31 15.58
CA LEU A 30 5.94 -9.87 15.73
C LEU A 30 4.74 -9.20 16.39
N VAL A 31 5.01 -8.31 17.31
CA VAL A 31 4.04 -7.37 17.88
C VAL A 31 4.13 -6.06 17.11
N ILE A 32 3.08 -5.71 16.38
CA ILE A 32 3.05 -4.56 15.50
C ILE A 32 2.11 -3.51 16.06
N VAL A 33 2.61 -2.30 16.26
CA VAL A 33 1.82 -1.14 16.70
C VAL A 33 1.35 -0.37 15.49
N LEU A 34 0.04 -0.34 15.28
CA LEU A 34 -0.61 0.39 14.20
C LEU A 34 -0.82 1.87 14.56
N PRO A 35 -1.03 2.75 13.57
CA PRO A 35 -1.51 4.11 13.82
C PRO A 35 -2.82 4.12 14.62
N ALA A 36 -3.09 5.21 15.34
CA ALA A 36 -4.35 5.39 16.04
C ALA A 36 -5.54 5.36 15.07
N VAL A 37 -6.61 4.69 15.49
CA VAL A 37 -7.87 4.72 14.74
C VAL A 37 -8.42 6.15 14.77
N PRO A 38 -8.65 6.79 13.61
CA PRO A 38 -9.28 8.11 13.59
C PRO A 38 -10.75 8.04 14.06
N PRO A 39 -11.38 9.18 14.34
CA PRO A 39 -12.81 9.21 14.62
C PRO A 39 -13.61 8.52 13.51
N PRO A 40 -14.70 7.80 13.83
CA PRO A 40 -15.46 7.04 12.83
C PRO A 40 -15.85 7.83 11.59
N GLU A 41 -16.20 9.09 11.73
CA GLU A 41 -16.57 10.00 10.65
C GLU A 41 -15.42 10.32 9.68
N GLU A 42 -14.18 10.14 10.11
CA GLU A 42 -12.98 10.32 9.27
C GLU A 42 -12.54 9.04 8.56
N VAL A 43 -13.14 7.90 8.94
CA VAL A 43 -12.83 6.61 8.30
C VAL A 43 -13.72 6.42 7.07
N GLU A 44 -13.09 6.20 5.92
CA GLU A 44 -13.82 6.04 4.66
C GLU A 44 -14.76 4.82 4.70
N GLY A 45 -16.00 5.03 4.28
CA GLY A 45 -17.04 3.99 4.28
C GLY A 45 -17.77 3.80 5.61
N HIS A 46 -17.59 4.69 6.59
CA HIS A 46 -18.27 4.61 7.90
C HIS A 46 -19.81 4.66 7.81
N ASP A 47 -20.33 5.25 6.76
CA ASP A 47 -21.76 5.41 6.47
C ASP A 47 -22.37 4.22 5.70
N ARG A 48 -21.58 3.21 5.38
CA ARG A 48 -22.02 2.06 4.58
C ARG A 48 -22.56 0.91 5.45
N PRO A 49 -23.44 0.06 4.89
CA PRO A 49 -23.93 -1.13 5.59
C PRO A 49 -22.78 -2.04 6.06
N ASN A 50 -22.92 -2.61 7.26
CA ASN A 50 -21.90 -3.44 7.91
C ASN A 50 -21.61 -4.78 7.20
N ASP A 51 -22.49 -5.22 6.30
CA ASP A 51 -22.40 -6.48 5.57
C ASP A 51 -21.68 -6.35 4.22
N MET A 52 -21.16 -5.17 3.91
CA MET A 52 -20.49 -4.95 2.64
C MET A 52 -18.97 -5.00 2.82
N GLN A 53 -18.30 -5.85 2.06
CA GLN A 53 -16.85 -5.81 1.92
C GLN A 53 -16.45 -4.60 1.07
N LEU A 54 -15.52 -3.76 1.57
CA LEU A 54 -15.56 -2.41 1.06
C LEU A 54 -14.25 -1.71 0.84
N TRP A 55 -13.31 -2.41 0.25
CA TRP A 55 -12.36 -1.66 -0.54
C TRP A 55 -13.06 -1.17 -1.83
N GLU A 56 -13.17 0.13 -1.95
CA GLU A 56 -13.57 0.76 -3.20
C GLU A 56 -12.44 1.66 -3.69
N ARG A 57 -12.08 1.44 -4.94
CA ARG A 57 -11.04 2.22 -5.57
C ARG A 57 -11.51 3.66 -5.74
N ARG A 58 -10.73 4.62 -5.25
CA ARG A 58 -11.00 6.04 -5.42
C ARG A 58 -10.93 6.42 -6.89
N ALA A 59 -11.99 7.06 -7.40
CA ALA A 59 -12.01 7.52 -8.77
C ALA A 59 -11.02 8.68 -8.97
N MET A 60 -10.19 8.59 -10.01
CA MET A 60 -9.38 9.72 -10.45
C MET A 60 -10.28 10.76 -11.11
N PRO A 61 -10.13 12.05 -10.79
CA PRO A 61 -10.82 13.11 -11.52
C PRO A 61 -10.60 12.99 -13.02
N GLU A 62 -11.67 13.11 -13.82
CA GLU A 62 -11.62 12.89 -15.26
C GLU A 62 -10.61 13.80 -15.96
N GLU A 63 -10.52 15.06 -15.51
CA GLU A 63 -9.56 16.00 -16.08
C GLU A 63 -8.10 15.56 -15.85
N LEU A 64 -7.78 14.99 -14.68
CA LEU A 64 -6.45 14.44 -14.40
C LEU A 64 -6.15 13.20 -15.23
N SER A 65 -7.13 12.35 -15.48
CA SER A 65 -6.94 11.13 -16.26
C SER A 65 -6.54 11.35 -17.71
N ARG A 66 -6.67 12.59 -18.21
CA ARG A 66 -6.29 12.99 -19.56
C ARG A 66 -4.81 13.37 -19.67
N ILE A 67 -4.15 13.69 -18.56
CA ILE A 67 -2.73 14.05 -18.51
C ILE A 67 -1.91 12.76 -18.47
N ARG A 68 -0.97 12.62 -19.40
CA ARG A 68 -0.22 11.37 -19.59
C ARG A 68 1.28 11.49 -19.31
N SER A 69 1.77 12.68 -19.05
CA SER A 69 3.19 12.91 -18.80
C SER A 69 3.41 14.06 -17.80
N MET A 70 4.60 14.08 -17.20
CA MET A 70 5.03 15.18 -16.34
C MET A 70 5.23 16.48 -17.13
N ASP A 71 5.57 16.38 -18.42
CA ASP A 71 5.69 17.55 -19.29
C ASP A 71 4.31 18.18 -19.52
N GLU A 72 3.31 17.38 -19.87
CA GLU A 72 1.92 17.85 -19.99
C GLU A 72 1.42 18.48 -18.68
N TRP A 73 1.73 17.88 -17.52
CA TRP A 73 1.41 18.47 -16.22
C TRP A 73 2.10 19.81 -16.00
N GLY A 74 3.37 19.93 -16.42
CA GLY A 74 4.14 21.18 -16.33
C GLY A 74 3.55 22.31 -17.17
N GLU A 75 2.94 21.98 -18.32
CA GLU A 75 2.30 22.93 -19.24
C GLU A 75 0.91 23.38 -18.77
N MET A 76 0.28 22.66 -17.82
CA MET A 76 -1.05 23.02 -17.31
C MET A 76 -1.03 24.39 -16.61
N PRO A 77 -2.08 25.21 -16.77
CA PRO A 77 -2.23 26.48 -16.06
C PRO A 77 -2.07 26.29 -14.54
N ARG A 78 -1.53 27.30 -13.88
CA ARG A 78 -1.34 27.29 -12.42
C ARG A 78 -2.65 26.98 -11.67
N GLU A 79 -3.74 27.59 -12.08
CA GLU A 79 -5.08 27.40 -11.48
C GLU A 79 -5.54 25.94 -11.58
N PHE A 80 -5.29 25.27 -12.71
CA PHE A 80 -5.57 23.85 -12.89
C PHE A 80 -4.76 23.00 -11.92
N ARG A 81 -3.46 23.24 -11.82
CA ARG A 81 -2.57 22.50 -10.90
C ARG A 81 -2.95 22.72 -9.44
N GLU A 82 -3.35 23.94 -9.05
CA GLU A 82 -3.80 24.25 -7.70
C GLU A 82 -5.15 23.59 -7.38
N LYS A 83 -6.07 23.50 -8.34
CA LYS A 83 -7.35 22.79 -8.18
C LYS A 83 -7.14 21.32 -7.79
N PHE A 84 -6.19 20.63 -8.39
CA PHE A 84 -5.98 19.20 -8.18
C PHE A 84 -4.88 18.86 -7.16
N ARG A 85 -4.17 19.85 -6.67
CA ARG A 85 -3.13 19.65 -5.65
C ARG A 85 -3.64 18.87 -4.43
N PRO A 86 -4.80 19.20 -3.82
CA PRO A 86 -5.27 18.46 -2.65
C PRO A 86 -5.52 16.98 -2.94
N TYR A 87 -6.02 16.65 -4.13
CA TYR A 87 -6.20 15.26 -4.54
C TYR A 87 -4.85 14.52 -4.63
N ILE A 88 -3.87 15.14 -5.29
CA ILE A 88 -2.54 14.56 -5.50
C ILE A 88 -1.80 14.40 -4.16
N GLU A 89 -1.84 15.42 -3.30
CA GLU A 89 -1.21 15.38 -1.98
C GLU A 89 -1.81 14.29 -1.10
N GLU A 90 -3.14 14.10 -1.15
CA GLU A 90 -3.83 13.03 -0.42
C GLU A 90 -3.44 11.64 -0.95
N GLU A 91 -3.33 11.44 -2.27
CA GLU A 91 -2.88 10.18 -2.85
C GLU A 91 -1.45 9.83 -2.40
N PHE A 92 -0.54 10.79 -2.42
CA PHE A 92 0.83 10.59 -1.93
C PHE A 92 0.89 10.39 -0.41
N ARG A 93 0.02 11.06 0.36
CA ARG A 93 -0.09 10.84 1.81
C ARG A 93 -0.51 9.39 2.09
N ARG A 94 -1.57 8.90 1.44
CA ARG A 94 -2.06 7.51 1.60
C ARG A 94 -0.99 6.47 1.25
N ARG A 95 -0.18 6.74 0.23
CA ARG A 95 0.94 5.86 -0.15
C ARG A 95 2.08 5.85 0.86
N ARG A 96 2.29 6.92 1.61
CA ARG A 96 3.35 6.98 2.64
C ARG A 96 2.88 6.50 3.99
N GLU A 97 1.70 6.91 4.40
CA GLU A 97 1.22 6.78 5.79
C GLU A 97 0.25 5.62 5.97
N GLY A 98 -0.25 5.06 4.88
CA GLY A 98 -1.34 4.12 4.92
C GLY A 98 -2.70 4.81 5.07
N PHE A 99 -3.72 4.00 5.32
CA PHE A 99 -5.10 4.47 5.20
C PHE A 99 -6.05 3.60 6.02
N TRP A 100 -7.05 4.23 6.63
CA TRP A 100 -8.13 3.57 7.34
C TRP A 100 -9.41 3.56 6.52
N PHE A 101 -10.07 2.42 6.43
CA PHE A 101 -11.39 2.28 5.83
C PHE A 101 -12.25 1.28 6.61
N PHE A 102 -13.57 1.36 6.47
CA PHE A 102 -14.46 0.36 7.04
C PHE A 102 -14.51 -0.88 6.16
N ASN A 103 -14.27 -2.03 6.78
CA ASN A 103 -14.39 -3.33 6.15
C ASN A 103 -15.25 -4.22 7.05
N ASP A 104 -16.40 -4.66 6.57
CA ASP A 104 -17.40 -5.41 7.36
C ASP A 104 -17.77 -4.69 8.69
N GLY A 105 -17.95 -3.37 8.63
CA GLY A 105 -18.28 -2.56 9.81
C GLY A 105 -17.14 -2.32 10.81
N VAL A 106 -15.92 -2.76 10.49
CA VAL A 106 -14.75 -2.62 11.35
C VAL A 106 -13.72 -1.69 10.72
N PRO A 107 -13.22 -0.66 11.46
CA PRO A 107 -12.10 0.14 10.99
C PRO A 107 -10.90 -0.75 10.71
N THR A 108 -10.40 -0.68 9.49
CA THR A 108 -9.32 -1.55 9.01
C THR A 108 -8.19 -0.68 8.44
N TYR A 109 -7.01 -0.80 9.02
CA TYR A 109 -5.82 -0.13 8.52
C TYR A 109 -5.14 -0.94 7.43
N ILE A 110 -4.73 -0.27 6.36
CA ILE A 110 -3.83 -0.79 5.33
C ILE A 110 -2.59 0.10 5.20
N THR A 111 -1.44 -0.53 5.00
CA THR A 111 -0.17 0.20 4.79
C THR A 111 -0.19 0.94 3.45
N GLY A 112 0.69 1.92 3.29
CA GLY A 112 0.79 2.69 2.04
C GLY A 112 1.08 1.81 0.82
N ARG A 113 1.91 0.77 0.96
CA ARG A 113 2.18 -0.20 -0.11
C ARG A 113 0.96 -1.05 -0.46
N HIS A 114 0.16 -1.42 0.53
CA HIS A 114 -1.10 -2.11 0.27
C HIS A 114 -2.10 -1.20 -0.43
N TYR A 115 -2.19 0.08 0.00
CA TYR A 115 -2.96 1.09 -0.70
C TYR A 115 -2.52 1.23 -2.16
N MET A 116 -1.21 1.36 -2.43
CA MET A 116 -0.68 1.42 -3.79
C MET A 116 -1.10 0.22 -4.63
N MET A 117 -1.02 -1.00 -4.08
CA MET A 117 -1.45 -2.20 -4.78
C MET A 117 -2.94 -2.15 -5.14
N LEU A 118 -3.80 -1.80 -4.21
CA LEU A 118 -5.25 -1.78 -4.40
C LEU A 118 -5.72 -0.64 -5.29
N GLN A 119 -5.13 0.53 -5.16
CA GLN A 119 -5.56 1.75 -5.84
C GLN A 119 -4.97 1.88 -7.25
N TRP A 120 -3.68 1.61 -7.40
CA TRP A 120 -2.93 1.99 -8.59
C TRP A 120 -2.40 0.83 -9.43
N THR A 121 -2.36 -0.38 -8.86
CA THR A 121 -1.77 -1.52 -9.55
C THR A 121 -2.79 -2.30 -10.37
N LYS A 122 -2.82 -2.09 -11.67
CA LYS A 122 -3.65 -2.89 -12.58
C LYS A 122 -2.94 -4.19 -12.96
N MET A 123 -3.60 -5.31 -12.76
CA MET A 123 -3.14 -6.66 -13.10
C MET A 123 -3.80 -7.14 -14.40
N ASP A 124 -3.41 -8.33 -14.89
CA ASP A 124 -4.02 -8.97 -16.08
C ASP A 124 -5.53 -9.13 -15.97
N ILE A 125 -6.04 -9.34 -14.74
CA ILE A 125 -7.45 -9.55 -14.42
C ILE A 125 -8.18 -8.29 -13.97
N GLY A 126 -7.54 -7.12 -14.03
CA GLY A 126 -8.08 -5.86 -13.53
C GLY A 126 -7.41 -5.37 -12.25
N TYR A 127 -8.06 -4.46 -11.54
CA TYR A 127 -7.58 -4.00 -10.23
C TYR A 127 -7.86 -5.03 -9.15
N PRO A 128 -6.94 -5.21 -8.17
CA PRO A 128 -7.13 -6.19 -7.11
C PRO A 128 -8.23 -5.77 -6.14
N SER A 129 -8.93 -6.78 -5.60
CA SER A 129 -9.80 -6.60 -4.45
C SER A 129 -9.00 -6.71 -3.16
N TYR A 130 -9.54 -6.13 -2.07
CA TYR A 130 -8.98 -6.30 -0.74
C TYR A 130 -9.09 -7.76 -0.27
N LEU A 131 -7.99 -8.28 0.28
CA LEU A 131 -7.92 -9.61 0.88
C LEU A 131 -7.20 -9.52 2.23
N SER A 132 -7.79 -10.04 3.29
CA SER A 132 -7.28 -9.97 4.66
C SER A 132 -5.86 -10.54 4.79
N PHE A 133 -5.58 -11.69 4.15
CA PHE A 133 -4.25 -12.29 4.21
C PHE A 133 -3.18 -11.43 3.50
N GLN A 134 -3.54 -10.64 2.50
CA GLN A 134 -2.61 -9.68 1.88
C GLN A 134 -2.31 -8.53 2.83
N ARG A 135 -3.31 -8.04 3.57
CA ARG A 135 -3.10 -7.05 4.62
C ARG A 135 -2.06 -7.52 5.63
N GLU A 136 -2.16 -8.76 6.10
CA GLU A 136 -1.19 -9.34 7.03
C GLU A 136 0.24 -9.36 6.45
N ILE A 137 0.38 -9.73 5.17
CA ILE A 137 1.68 -9.69 4.48
C ILE A 137 2.25 -8.26 4.45
N PHE A 138 1.44 -7.27 4.10
CA PHE A 138 1.91 -5.88 4.03
C PHE A 138 2.20 -5.27 5.40
N LEU A 139 1.44 -5.62 6.44
CA LEU A 139 1.73 -5.24 7.82
C LEU A 139 3.06 -5.83 8.29
N HIS A 140 3.28 -7.11 8.03
CA HIS A 140 4.54 -7.76 8.34
C HIS A 140 5.72 -7.15 7.57
N MET A 141 5.54 -6.80 6.29
CA MET A 141 6.54 -6.09 5.50
C MET A 141 6.90 -4.75 6.15
N ALA A 142 5.89 -3.94 6.48
CA ALA A 142 6.11 -2.64 7.10
C ALA A 142 6.82 -2.74 8.45
N ALA A 143 6.48 -3.75 9.26
CA ALA A 143 7.15 -3.99 10.53
C ALA A 143 8.61 -4.40 10.33
N CYS A 144 8.90 -5.30 9.39
CA CYS A 144 10.27 -5.68 9.08
C CYS A 144 11.11 -4.51 8.55
N GLU A 145 10.53 -3.58 7.82
CA GLU A 145 11.21 -2.38 7.35
C GLU A 145 11.46 -1.36 8.45
N ALA A 146 10.56 -1.27 9.42
CA ALA A 146 10.69 -0.40 10.58
C ALA A 146 11.66 -0.94 11.63
N ASP A 147 11.93 -2.25 11.66
CA ASP A 147 12.85 -2.86 12.60
C ASP A 147 14.29 -2.89 12.03
N PRO A 148 15.22 -2.10 12.59
CA PRO A 148 16.62 -2.06 12.11
C PRO A 148 17.37 -3.40 12.26
N ARG A 149 16.86 -4.34 13.05
CA ARG A 149 17.43 -5.67 13.21
C ARG A 149 17.03 -6.62 12.08
N CYS A 150 15.99 -6.28 11.32
CA CYS A 150 15.49 -7.13 10.25
C CYS A 150 16.36 -7.01 8.99
N MET A 151 16.98 -8.12 8.60
CA MET A 151 17.85 -8.20 7.43
C MET A 151 17.11 -8.61 6.14
N GLY A 152 15.82 -8.89 6.25
CA GLY A 152 14.99 -9.32 5.12
C GLY A 152 13.82 -10.19 5.58
N GLN A 153 13.06 -10.67 4.61
CA GLN A 153 11.83 -11.41 4.87
C GLN A 153 11.79 -12.71 4.07
N LEU A 154 11.33 -13.77 4.70
CA LEU A 154 11.10 -15.05 4.05
C LEU A 154 9.63 -15.45 4.22
N TYR A 155 8.92 -15.59 3.11
CA TYR A 155 7.55 -16.05 3.11
C TYR A 155 7.42 -17.47 2.57
N THR A 156 6.88 -18.37 3.38
CA THR A 156 6.40 -19.66 2.92
C THR A 156 4.92 -19.54 2.55
N LYS A 157 4.59 -19.84 1.32
CA LYS A 157 3.26 -19.61 0.78
C LYS A 157 2.79 -20.75 -0.11
N CYS A 158 1.49 -20.95 -0.22
CA CYS A 158 0.91 -21.88 -1.18
C CYS A 158 1.01 -21.33 -2.62
N ARG A 159 0.91 -22.23 -3.60
CA ARG A 159 0.83 -21.85 -5.01
C ARG A 159 -0.44 -21.00 -5.26
N ARG A 160 -0.33 -20.00 -6.14
CA ARG A 160 -1.42 -19.10 -6.55
C ARG A 160 -1.93 -18.11 -5.47
N SER A 161 -1.14 -17.85 -4.42
CA SER A 161 -1.46 -16.83 -3.42
C SER A 161 -1.37 -15.38 -3.91
N GLY A 162 -1.01 -15.13 -5.17
CA GLY A 162 -0.82 -13.77 -5.70
C GLY A 162 0.47 -13.07 -5.25
N TYR A 163 1.34 -13.74 -4.51
CA TYR A 163 2.54 -13.13 -3.91
C TYR A 163 3.48 -12.47 -4.95
N THR A 164 3.59 -13.03 -6.17
CA THR A 164 4.36 -12.39 -7.25
C THR A 164 3.77 -11.02 -7.62
N ASN A 165 2.46 -10.87 -7.60
CA ASN A 165 1.81 -9.58 -7.85
C ASN A 165 2.09 -8.59 -6.70
N ILE A 166 2.07 -9.06 -5.44
CA ILE A 166 2.46 -8.25 -4.27
C ILE A 166 3.88 -7.72 -4.45
N CYS A 167 4.86 -8.60 -4.71
CA CYS A 167 6.25 -8.21 -4.93
C CYS A 167 6.40 -7.24 -6.10
N SER A 168 5.70 -7.47 -7.21
CA SER A 168 5.75 -6.59 -8.37
C SER A 168 5.16 -5.21 -8.07
N SER A 169 4.06 -5.15 -7.31
CA SER A 169 3.48 -3.89 -6.85
C SER A 169 4.44 -3.11 -5.95
N VAL A 170 5.12 -3.80 -5.03
CA VAL A 170 6.15 -3.19 -4.17
C VAL A 170 7.30 -2.61 -5.00
N LEU A 171 7.74 -3.31 -6.04
CA LEU A 171 8.78 -2.79 -6.94
C LEU A 171 8.33 -1.53 -7.68
N VAL A 172 7.10 -1.51 -8.19
CA VAL A 172 6.54 -0.32 -8.85
C VAL A 172 6.40 0.84 -7.87
N ASP A 173 5.94 0.58 -6.65
CA ASP A 173 5.82 1.58 -5.60
C ASP A 173 7.17 2.22 -5.27
N GLU A 174 8.17 1.42 -5.00
CA GLU A 174 9.54 1.88 -4.72
C GLU A 174 10.14 2.67 -5.89
N ALA A 175 9.97 2.19 -7.13
CA ALA A 175 10.48 2.85 -8.32
C ALA A 175 9.82 4.22 -8.59
N THR A 176 8.59 4.42 -8.13
CA THR A 176 7.83 5.67 -8.33
C THR A 176 7.94 6.64 -7.17
N GLN A 177 8.40 6.21 -6.00
CA GLN A 177 8.56 7.08 -4.84
C GLN A 177 9.99 7.55 -4.60
N ILE A 178 10.99 6.74 -4.98
CA ILE A 178 12.39 6.98 -4.61
C ILE A 178 13.21 7.19 -5.88
N LYS A 179 13.74 8.39 -6.03
CA LYS A 179 14.61 8.74 -7.15
C LYS A 179 15.90 7.89 -7.13
N ASP A 180 16.33 7.46 -8.30
CA ASP A 180 17.59 6.73 -8.54
C ASP A 180 17.72 5.40 -7.76
N LYS A 181 16.61 4.81 -7.32
CA LYS A 181 16.61 3.52 -6.62
C LYS A 181 16.83 2.38 -7.60
N LEU A 182 17.82 1.54 -7.33
CA LEU A 182 18.06 0.30 -8.06
C LEU A 182 17.27 -0.84 -7.42
N LEU A 183 16.43 -1.49 -8.22
CA LEU A 183 15.59 -2.61 -7.78
C LEU A 183 15.93 -3.86 -8.59
N GLY A 184 15.92 -5.00 -7.95
CA GLY A 184 16.25 -6.27 -8.57
C GLY A 184 15.18 -7.34 -8.42
N ILE A 185 15.04 -8.18 -9.43
CA ILE A 185 14.17 -9.37 -9.42
C ILE A 185 15.02 -10.59 -9.69
N GLN A 186 14.86 -11.60 -8.84
CA GLN A 186 15.47 -12.90 -9.04
C GLN A 186 14.39 -13.98 -9.13
N SER A 187 14.55 -14.91 -10.06
CA SER A 187 13.75 -16.13 -10.19
C SER A 187 14.67 -17.33 -10.47
N LYS A 188 14.08 -18.51 -10.64
CA LYS A 188 14.83 -19.73 -10.94
C LYS A 188 15.72 -19.65 -12.18
N THR A 189 15.35 -18.81 -13.16
CA THR A 189 16.15 -18.49 -14.35
C THR A 189 16.03 -17.03 -14.72
N GLY A 190 17.03 -16.45 -15.39
CA GLY A 190 17.00 -15.10 -15.90
C GLY A 190 15.83 -14.86 -16.87
N LYS A 191 15.54 -15.84 -17.74
CA LYS A 191 14.40 -15.79 -18.66
C LYS A 191 13.06 -15.72 -17.92
N ASP A 192 12.88 -16.51 -16.85
CA ASP A 192 11.66 -16.48 -16.03
C ASP A 192 11.51 -15.13 -15.31
N ALA A 193 12.60 -14.59 -14.74
CA ALA A 193 12.60 -13.28 -14.12
C ALA A 193 12.22 -12.17 -15.11
N GLN A 194 12.80 -12.20 -16.32
CA GLN A 194 12.56 -11.19 -17.35
C GLN A 194 11.16 -11.30 -17.96
N GLU A 195 10.77 -12.45 -18.47
CA GLU A 195 9.55 -12.61 -19.27
C GLU A 195 8.29 -12.73 -18.40
N ASN A 196 8.34 -13.52 -17.32
CA ASN A 196 7.15 -13.85 -16.54
C ASN A 196 6.91 -12.90 -15.35
N ILE A 197 7.96 -12.26 -14.81
CA ILE A 197 7.82 -11.34 -13.71
C ILE A 197 7.96 -9.90 -14.19
N PHE A 198 9.14 -9.51 -14.71
CA PHE A 198 9.40 -8.12 -15.06
C PHE A 198 8.44 -7.63 -16.17
N MET A 199 8.44 -8.27 -17.35
CA MET A 199 7.61 -7.81 -18.47
C MET A 199 6.12 -7.98 -18.24
N LYS A 200 5.67 -9.13 -17.74
CA LYS A 200 4.24 -9.42 -17.59
C LYS A 200 3.62 -8.85 -16.32
N LYS A 201 4.41 -8.46 -15.33
CA LYS A 201 3.88 -7.92 -14.06
C LYS A 201 4.34 -6.49 -13.84
N VAL A 202 5.63 -6.25 -13.64
CA VAL A 202 6.15 -4.92 -13.29
C VAL A 202 5.90 -3.91 -14.39
N VAL A 203 6.30 -4.21 -15.63
CA VAL A 203 6.10 -3.28 -16.77
C VAL A 203 4.62 -3.04 -17.05
N GLN A 204 3.80 -4.09 -16.95
CA GLN A 204 2.36 -3.93 -17.14
C GLN A 204 1.73 -3.05 -16.06
N MET A 205 2.05 -3.27 -14.80
CA MET A 205 1.58 -2.42 -13.70
C MET A 205 2.00 -0.97 -13.89
N PHE A 206 3.28 -0.75 -14.24
CA PHE A 206 3.82 0.58 -14.47
C PHE A 206 3.14 1.32 -15.64
N ARG A 207 2.75 0.63 -16.69
CA ARG A 207 2.03 1.25 -17.84
C ARG A 207 0.64 1.76 -17.50
N HIS A 208 0.08 1.31 -16.40
CA HIS A 208 -1.27 1.68 -15.95
C HIS A 208 -1.28 2.53 -14.68
N TYR A 209 -0.08 2.83 -14.19
CA TYR A 209 0.16 3.78 -13.12
C TYR A 209 0.15 5.23 -13.68
#